data_ed7891d0042c402ebd4fdabb706be48d
#
_entry.id   ed7891d0042c402ebd4fdabb706be48d
#
_cell.length_a   1.000
_cell.length_b   1.000
_cell.length_c   1.000
_cell.angle_alpha   90.00
_cell.angle_beta   90.00
_cell.angle_gamma   90.00
#
_symmetry.space_group_name_H-M   'P 1'
#
loop_
_entity.id
_entity.type
_entity.pdbx_description
1 polymer ?
#
loop_
_entity_poly.entity_id
_entity_poly.type
_entity_poly.pdbx_seq_one_letter_code
_entity_poly.pdbx_strand_id
1 'polypeptide(L)'
;MLWFSLPVLVQKVVYSHIDKSILEKKQRFIQHLDKKEINDFISRKDSTETYASFSTLHNEFLQLYRAKNNLVKDKSVFINESRVIEDEESDYRVLYYNFTYEKSNYVLEIGNSLSEINDLTFSIRLFTTVLLFIIVLITFLADTFFIEYLLKPFYKIINTKIRHVDEPNGFDYTQIKTHSTDFDELDTVLNQMMFRINDLFQKEKQFIGNVSHELLTPISLLKNRFENLLQNESINDGGIDKIASSLRTLDVLKKVINNLLLISKIENNQFANNEAISIKEIVVEILEDFEDRIEEKQLTISNEVKEDFIFLGNKTLIRIMINNLISNAIKYNLQKGKIILKTSFTSDNYLLSITDTGKGMTEAQQATIFERFTRIAIEQEGQGLGLAIVDSIAKFHHIEIIANSKIGYGTTFTVQFQLDITKKS
;
A
#
# COMPACT_ATOMS: atom_id res chain seq x y z
N MET A 1 16.24 -13.98 -31.61
CA MET A 1 17.20 -14.51 -32.60
C MET A 1 16.50 -15.18 -33.80
N LEU A 2 15.60 -16.12 -33.59
CA LEU A 2 14.89 -16.83 -34.68
C LEU A 2 14.14 -15.91 -35.66
N TRP A 3 13.53 -14.82 -35.19
CA TRP A 3 12.80 -13.88 -36.06
C TRP A 3 13.67 -13.18 -37.11
N PHE A 4 14.93 -12.88 -36.79
CA PHE A 4 15.90 -12.32 -37.74
C PHE A 4 16.61 -13.37 -38.57
N SER A 5 16.91 -14.54 -37.99
CA SER A 5 17.74 -15.57 -38.66
C SER A 5 16.93 -16.39 -39.67
N LEU A 6 15.66 -16.67 -39.41
CA LEU A 6 14.85 -17.55 -40.28
C LEU A 6 14.64 -16.96 -41.67
N PRO A 7 14.20 -15.69 -41.85
CA PRO A 7 14.05 -15.09 -43.18
C PRO A 7 15.37 -15.02 -43.97
N VAL A 8 16.47 -14.69 -43.28
CA VAL A 8 17.79 -14.62 -43.88
C VAL A 8 18.29 -16.01 -44.34
N LEU A 9 18.01 -17.03 -43.54
CA LEU A 9 18.39 -18.40 -43.88
C LEU A 9 17.56 -18.93 -45.05
N VAL A 10 16.25 -18.67 -45.06
CA VAL A 10 15.38 -19.02 -46.19
C VAL A 10 15.84 -18.30 -47.46
N GLN A 11 16.08 -17.01 -47.40
CA GLN A 11 16.59 -16.24 -48.54
C GLN A 11 17.91 -16.80 -49.10
N LYS A 12 18.84 -17.15 -48.21
CA LYS A 12 20.13 -17.74 -48.59
C LYS A 12 19.96 -19.10 -49.29
N VAL A 13 19.10 -19.97 -48.79
CA VAL A 13 18.81 -21.29 -49.37
C VAL A 13 18.17 -21.14 -50.75
N VAL A 14 17.19 -20.24 -50.85
CA VAL A 14 16.47 -20.01 -52.12
C VAL A 14 17.38 -19.40 -53.17
N TYR A 15 18.20 -18.39 -52.83
CA TYR A 15 19.19 -17.83 -53.76
C TYR A 15 20.19 -18.88 -54.22
N SER A 16 20.67 -19.77 -53.35
CA SER A 16 21.52 -20.87 -53.74
C SER A 16 20.84 -21.81 -54.73
N HIS A 17 19.54 -22.07 -54.57
CA HIS A 17 18.78 -22.90 -55.47
C HIS A 17 18.60 -22.24 -56.86
N ILE A 18 18.28 -20.94 -56.88
CA ILE A 18 18.16 -20.16 -58.12
C ILE A 18 19.49 -20.09 -58.86
N ASP A 19 20.57 -19.75 -58.16
CA ASP A 19 21.92 -19.69 -58.78
C ASP A 19 22.30 -21.04 -59.42
N LYS A 20 21.94 -22.15 -58.75
CA LYS A 20 22.15 -23.49 -59.31
C LYS A 20 21.31 -23.76 -60.58
N SER A 21 20.00 -23.41 -60.53
CA SER A 21 19.09 -23.52 -61.66
C SER A 21 19.57 -22.71 -62.87
N ILE A 22 19.96 -21.45 -62.64
CA ILE A 22 20.52 -20.59 -63.69
C ILE A 22 21.81 -21.15 -64.28
N LEU A 23 22.70 -21.73 -63.46
CA LEU A 23 23.93 -22.38 -63.96
C LEU A 23 23.63 -23.63 -64.79
N GLU A 24 22.66 -24.44 -64.41
CA GLU A 24 22.21 -25.59 -65.20
C GLU A 24 21.66 -25.16 -66.57
N LYS A 25 20.87 -24.11 -66.61
CA LYS A 25 20.34 -23.51 -67.84
C LYS A 25 21.48 -22.97 -68.74
N LYS A 26 22.42 -22.25 -68.13
CA LYS A 26 23.60 -21.79 -68.82
C LYS A 26 24.33 -22.97 -69.49
N GLN A 27 24.56 -24.06 -68.75
CA GLN A 27 25.25 -25.26 -69.35
C GLN A 27 24.46 -25.87 -70.48
N ARG A 28 23.14 -26.05 -70.34
CA ARG A 28 22.27 -26.57 -71.40
C ARG A 28 22.31 -25.68 -72.64
N PHE A 29 22.22 -24.35 -72.46
CA PHE A 29 22.28 -23.38 -73.53
C PHE A 29 23.63 -23.47 -74.30
N ILE A 30 24.72 -23.44 -73.58
CA ILE A 30 26.05 -23.50 -74.20
C ILE A 30 26.31 -24.82 -74.91
N GLN A 31 25.82 -25.98 -74.41
CA GLN A 31 25.97 -27.30 -75.04
C GLN A 31 25.20 -27.44 -76.34
N HIS A 32 24.07 -26.75 -76.54
CA HIS A 32 23.24 -26.83 -77.75
C HIS A 32 23.43 -25.63 -78.69
N LEU A 33 24.38 -24.75 -78.39
CA LEU A 33 24.56 -23.50 -79.08
C LEU A 33 25.06 -23.76 -80.49
N ASP A 34 24.28 -23.49 -81.56
CA ASP A 34 24.62 -23.60 -82.95
C ASP A 34 24.68 -22.17 -83.58
N LYS A 35 25.41 -22.03 -84.70
CA LYS A 35 25.56 -20.77 -85.43
C LYS A 35 24.25 -20.17 -85.88
N LYS A 36 23.30 -21.02 -86.21
CA LYS A 36 21.98 -20.62 -86.64
C LYS A 36 21.20 -20.00 -85.46
N GLU A 37 21.25 -20.62 -84.27
CA GLU A 37 20.62 -20.13 -83.05
C GLU A 37 21.22 -18.79 -82.59
N ILE A 38 22.54 -18.64 -82.63
CA ILE A 38 23.21 -17.36 -82.28
C ILE A 38 22.71 -16.21 -83.17
N ASN A 39 22.61 -16.44 -84.46
CA ASN A 39 22.16 -15.43 -85.43
C ASN A 39 20.64 -15.11 -85.19
N ASP A 40 19.83 -16.11 -84.87
CA ASP A 40 18.42 -15.95 -84.61
C ASP A 40 18.16 -15.14 -83.27
N PHE A 41 19.02 -15.37 -82.25
CA PHE A 41 18.94 -14.56 -80.99
C PHE A 41 19.40 -13.12 -81.20
N ILE A 42 20.42 -12.87 -82.03
CA ILE A 42 20.96 -11.54 -82.26
C ILE A 42 20.08 -10.76 -83.26
N SER A 43 19.47 -11.40 -84.27
CA SER A 43 18.62 -10.74 -85.24
C SER A 43 17.26 -10.25 -84.64
N ARG A 44 16.80 -10.84 -83.56
CA ARG A 44 15.61 -10.40 -82.82
C ARG A 44 15.81 -9.08 -82.06
N LYS A 45 17.03 -8.56 -81.97
CA LYS A 45 17.34 -7.31 -81.22
C LYS A 45 16.87 -6.06 -81.96
N ASP A 46 16.55 -6.13 -83.24
CA ASP A 46 16.05 -4.97 -84.04
C ASP A 46 14.51 -4.80 -83.99
N SER A 47 13.80 -5.74 -83.39
CA SER A 47 12.38 -5.59 -83.11
C SER A 47 12.17 -5.07 -81.67
N THR A 48 11.12 -4.31 -81.45
CA THR A 48 10.75 -3.70 -80.15
C THR A 48 10.57 -4.74 -79.02
N GLU A 49 10.66 -6.02 -79.29
CA GLU A 49 10.66 -7.12 -78.34
C GLU A 49 12.08 -7.60 -78.05
N THR A 50 12.71 -7.00 -77.05
CA THR A 50 14.14 -7.21 -76.71
C THR A 50 14.45 -8.51 -75.95
N TYR A 51 13.45 -9.30 -75.60
CA TYR A 51 13.62 -10.49 -74.75
C TYR A 51 13.06 -11.74 -75.42
N ALA A 52 13.91 -12.74 -75.62
CA ALA A 52 13.44 -14.09 -75.96
C ALA A 52 13.09 -14.78 -74.63
N SER A 53 11.85 -14.76 -74.26
CA SER A 53 11.35 -15.50 -73.13
C SER A 53 11.12 -16.95 -73.53
N PHE A 54 11.76 -17.90 -72.82
CA PHE A 54 11.52 -19.33 -72.96
C PHE A 54 10.40 -19.83 -72.01
N SER A 55 9.84 -18.98 -71.24
CA SER A 55 8.78 -19.37 -70.30
C SER A 55 7.50 -18.59 -70.56
N THR A 56 6.41 -19.29 -70.59
CA THR A 56 5.03 -18.75 -70.69
C THR A 56 4.56 -17.97 -69.42
N LEU A 57 5.43 -17.72 -68.49
CA LEU A 57 5.08 -17.20 -67.14
C LEU A 57 5.96 -16.06 -66.67
N HIS A 58 6.46 -15.16 -67.50
CA HIS A 58 7.16 -13.90 -67.14
C HIS A 58 8.28 -14.02 -66.06
N ASN A 59 8.57 -15.23 -65.52
CA ASN A 59 9.43 -15.43 -64.36
C ASN A 59 10.90 -15.59 -64.73
N GLU A 60 11.24 -15.77 -66.04
CA GLU A 60 12.57 -16.00 -66.54
C GLU A 60 12.81 -15.32 -67.87
N PHE A 61 14.03 -14.80 -68.05
CA PHE A 61 14.45 -14.27 -69.34
C PHE A 61 15.83 -14.79 -69.71
N LEU A 62 16.09 -14.87 -71.00
CA LEU A 62 17.37 -15.14 -71.58
C LEU A 62 17.67 -14.14 -72.70
N GLN A 63 18.81 -13.47 -72.59
CA GLN A 63 19.26 -12.51 -73.57
C GLN A 63 20.69 -12.80 -74.03
N LEU A 64 20.95 -12.75 -75.36
CA LEU A 64 22.26 -12.92 -75.91
C LEU A 64 22.62 -11.72 -76.77
N TYR A 65 23.77 -11.10 -76.58
CA TYR A 65 24.23 -9.98 -77.38
C TYR A 65 25.75 -10.02 -77.58
N ARG A 66 26.23 -9.33 -78.61
CA ARG A 66 27.66 -9.27 -78.97
C ARG A 66 28.34 -8.25 -78.03
N ALA A 67 29.45 -8.69 -77.40
CA ALA A 67 30.20 -7.80 -76.50
C ALA A 67 30.99 -6.75 -77.30
N LYS A 68 30.93 -5.48 -76.85
CA LYS A 68 31.60 -4.36 -77.50
C LYS A 68 33.07 -4.19 -77.16
N ASN A 69 33.62 -4.88 -76.11
CA ASN A 69 35.00 -4.76 -75.64
C ASN A 69 35.59 -6.14 -75.32
N ASN A 70 36.93 -6.19 -75.19
CA ASN A 70 37.66 -7.39 -74.74
C ASN A 70 37.31 -7.71 -73.28
N LEU A 71 36.25 -8.45 -73.10
CA LEU A 71 35.81 -8.92 -71.75
C LEU A 71 36.60 -10.15 -71.30
N VAL A 72 36.82 -10.30 -70.04
CA VAL A 72 37.47 -11.50 -69.44
C VAL A 72 36.66 -12.73 -69.80
N LYS A 73 37.26 -13.72 -70.43
CA LYS A 73 36.59 -14.98 -70.80
C LYS A 73 36.18 -15.79 -69.62
N ASP A 74 35.05 -16.50 -69.75
CA ASP A 74 34.49 -17.49 -68.81
C ASP A 74 34.21 -17.02 -67.39
N LYS A 75 33.91 -15.74 -67.20
CA LYS A 75 33.53 -15.20 -65.92
C LYS A 75 31.99 -15.16 -65.75
N SER A 76 31.48 -15.86 -64.76
CA SER A 76 30.08 -15.80 -64.34
C SER A 76 29.93 -14.84 -63.17
N VAL A 77 29.06 -13.85 -63.29
CA VAL A 77 28.76 -12.88 -62.20
C VAL A 77 27.26 -12.85 -61.99
N PHE A 78 26.83 -13.02 -60.72
CA PHE A 78 25.43 -12.90 -60.33
C PHE A 78 25.18 -11.51 -59.75
N ILE A 79 24.14 -10.82 -60.25
CA ILE A 79 23.71 -9.50 -59.78
C ILE A 79 22.21 -9.53 -59.57
N ASN A 80 21.76 -8.85 -58.52
CA ASN A 80 20.31 -8.56 -58.34
C ASN A 80 20.04 -7.18 -58.96
N GLU A 81 19.06 -7.08 -59.84
CA GLU A 81 18.67 -5.82 -60.46
C GLU A 81 17.19 -5.80 -60.79
N SER A 82 16.57 -4.59 -60.71
CA SER A 82 15.21 -4.40 -61.15
C SER A 82 15.18 -4.18 -62.66
N ARG A 83 14.28 -4.87 -63.35
CA ARG A 83 14.07 -4.75 -64.80
C ARG A 83 12.57 -4.63 -65.09
N VAL A 84 12.29 -3.87 -66.10
CA VAL A 84 10.93 -3.78 -66.69
C VAL A 84 10.88 -4.75 -67.87
N ILE A 85 10.06 -5.79 -67.78
CA ILE A 85 9.82 -6.79 -68.81
C ILE A 85 8.32 -6.81 -69.07
N GLU A 86 7.87 -6.58 -70.29
CA GLU A 86 6.44 -6.53 -70.66
C GLU A 86 5.61 -5.57 -69.80
N ASP A 87 6.13 -4.35 -69.53
CA ASP A 87 5.51 -3.27 -68.72
C ASP A 87 5.40 -3.58 -67.20
N GLU A 88 5.97 -4.70 -66.70
CA GLU A 88 6.03 -4.98 -65.29
C GLU A 88 7.48 -4.84 -64.75
N GLU A 89 7.62 -3.99 -63.74
CA GLU A 89 8.89 -3.82 -63.02
C GLU A 89 9.02 -4.90 -61.94
N SER A 90 10.04 -5.74 -62.03
CA SER A 90 10.31 -6.80 -61.10
C SER A 90 11.81 -6.95 -60.79
N ASP A 91 12.12 -7.43 -59.60
CA ASP A 91 13.49 -7.76 -59.22
C ASP A 91 13.89 -9.12 -59.80
N TYR A 92 15.03 -9.17 -60.43
CA TYR A 92 15.60 -10.37 -61.01
C TYR A 92 16.96 -10.71 -60.43
N ARG A 93 17.25 -12.01 -60.30
CA ARG A 93 18.59 -12.57 -60.12
C ARG A 93 19.15 -12.87 -61.44
N VAL A 94 20.16 -12.12 -61.90
CA VAL A 94 20.69 -12.16 -63.27
C VAL A 94 22.12 -12.72 -63.24
N LEU A 95 22.38 -13.72 -64.06
CA LEU A 95 23.71 -14.25 -64.36
C LEU A 95 24.24 -13.56 -65.63
N TYR A 96 25.37 -12.90 -65.54
CA TYR A 96 26.12 -12.39 -66.65
C TYR A 96 27.25 -13.38 -66.95
N TYR A 97 27.22 -13.98 -68.13
CA TYR A 97 28.27 -14.96 -68.58
C TYR A 97 28.90 -14.52 -69.89
N ASN A 98 30.21 -14.28 -69.88
CA ASN A 98 30.97 -13.86 -71.03
C ASN A 98 31.63 -15.08 -71.67
N PHE A 99 31.43 -15.33 -72.97
CA PHE A 99 32.07 -16.45 -73.69
C PHE A 99 32.48 -16.06 -75.10
N THR A 100 33.36 -16.86 -75.75
CA THR A 100 33.77 -16.63 -77.07
C THR A 100 33.33 -17.80 -77.96
N TYR A 101 32.64 -17.47 -79.06
CA TYR A 101 32.27 -18.45 -80.09
C TYR A 101 32.69 -17.95 -81.47
N GLU A 102 33.31 -18.80 -82.28
CA GLU A 102 33.84 -18.48 -83.63
C GLU A 102 34.58 -17.12 -83.75
N LYS A 103 35.49 -16.83 -82.80
CA LYS A 103 36.28 -15.58 -82.69
C LYS A 103 35.53 -14.33 -82.40
N SER A 104 34.25 -14.42 -82.05
CA SER A 104 33.43 -13.28 -81.55
C SER A 104 33.12 -13.47 -80.05
N ASN A 105 33.10 -12.34 -79.34
CA ASN A 105 32.76 -12.35 -77.87
C ASN A 105 31.29 -12.05 -77.68
N TYR A 106 30.67 -12.83 -76.86
CA TYR A 106 29.22 -12.73 -76.52
C TYR A 106 29.01 -12.62 -74.99
N VAL A 107 27.91 -11.96 -74.61
CA VAL A 107 27.41 -11.91 -73.25
C VAL A 107 26.04 -12.61 -73.24
N LEU A 108 25.94 -13.62 -72.41
CA LEU A 108 24.70 -14.32 -72.13
C LEU A 108 24.14 -13.82 -70.78
N GLU A 109 22.95 -13.30 -70.77
CA GLU A 109 22.20 -12.93 -69.54
C GLU A 109 21.07 -13.94 -69.36
N ILE A 110 21.04 -14.53 -68.15
CA ILE A 110 19.94 -15.40 -67.71
C ILE A 110 19.41 -14.85 -66.42
N GLY A 111 18.17 -14.41 -66.41
CA GLY A 111 17.50 -13.86 -65.25
C GLY A 111 16.37 -14.76 -64.74
N ASN A 112 16.19 -14.77 -63.44
CA ASN A 112 15.05 -15.42 -62.80
C ASN A 112 14.42 -14.41 -61.83
N SER A 113 13.08 -14.25 -61.88
CA SER A 113 12.34 -13.30 -61.07
C SER A 113 12.46 -13.66 -59.57
N LEU A 114 12.58 -12.63 -58.75
CA LEU A 114 12.57 -12.73 -57.30
C LEU A 114 11.21 -12.44 -56.68
N SER A 115 10.17 -12.11 -57.50
CA SER A 115 8.83 -11.72 -56.98
C SER A 115 8.24 -12.80 -56.09
N GLU A 116 8.17 -14.02 -56.51
CA GLU A 116 7.64 -15.17 -55.73
C GLU A 116 8.38 -15.35 -54.40
N ILE A 117 9.69 -15.04 -54.39
CA ILE A 117 10.56 -15.17 -53.22
C ILE A 117 10.27 -14.06 -52.24
N ASN A 118 10.06 -12.85 -52.73
CA ASN A 118 9.71 -11.70 -51.93
C ASN A 118 8.36 -11.94 -51.25
N ASP A 119 7.36 -12.45 -51.95
CA ASP A 119 6.05 -12.81 -51.43
C ASP A 119 6.11 -13.93 -50.40
N LEU A 120 6.89 -14.98 -50.67
CA LEU A 120 7.15 -16.06 -49.70
C LEU A 120 7.84 -15.52 -48.43
N THR A 121 8.84 -14.66 -48.60
CA THR A 121 9.60 -14.08 -47.49
C THR A 121 8.68 -13.16 -46.66
N PHE A 122 7.83 -12.38 -47.30
CA PHE A 122 6.83 -11.55 -46.62
C PHE A 122 5.85 -12.42 -45.84
N SER A 123 5.30 -13.47 -46.46
CA SER A 123 4.35 -14.39 -45.82
C SER A 123 4.98 -15.10 -44.61
N ILE A 124 6.23 -15.57 -44.73
CA ILE A 124 6.97 -16.18 -43.61
C ILE A 124 7.18 -15.16 -42.47
N ARG A 125 7.57 -13.93 -42.81
CA ARG A 125 7.77 -12.84 -41.85
C ARG A 125 6.47 -12.51 -41.11
N LEU A 126 5.36 -12.39 -41.83
CA LEU A 126 4.05 -12.12 -41.25
C LEU A 126 3.63 -13.25 -40.31
N PHE A 127 3.74 -14.49 -40.78
CA PHE A 127 3.38 -15.68 -39.98
C PHE A 127 4.22 -15.77 -38.70
N THR A 128 5.54 -15.61 -38.80
CA THR A 128 6.42 -15.66 -37.62
C THR A 128 6.16 -14.52 -36.63
N THR A 129 5.82 -13.34 -37.14
CA THR A 129 5.46 -12.18 -36.28
C THR A 129 4.14 -12.44 -35.54
N VAL A 130 3.12 -12.93 -36.23
CA VAL A 130 1.82 -13.26 -35.63
C VAL A 130 1.97 -14.40 -34.60
N LEU A 131 2.74 -15.44 -34.94
CA LEU A 131 3.02 -16.54 -34.03
C LEU A 131 3.72 -16.08 -32.75
N LEU A 132 4.73 -15.21 -32.88
CA LEU A 132 5.46 -14.64 -31.77
C LEU A 132 4.53 -13.79 -30.88
N PHE A 133 3.67 -12.97 -31.50
CA PHE A 133 2.68 -12.18 -30.76
C PHE A 133 1.71 -13.07 -29.97
N ILE A 134 1.22 -14.16 -30.57
CA ILE A 134 0.35 -15.12 -29.90
C ILE A 134 1.05 -15.78 -28.71
N ILE A 135 2.31 -16.21 -28.88
CA ILE A 135 3.09 -16.80 -27.79
C ILE A 135 3.26 -15.81 -26.63
N VAL A 136 3.64 -14.55 -26.92
CA VAL A 136 3.80 -13.51 -25.90
C VAL A 136 2.45 -13.23 -25.19
N LEU A 137 1.35 -13.19 -25.93
CA LEU A 137 0.03 -12.99 -25.35
C LEU A 137 -0.36 -14.14 -24.43
N ILE A 138 -0.16 -15.40 -24.87
CA ILE A 138 -0.48 -16.59 -24.06
C ILE A 138 0.38 -16.63 -22.81
N THR A 139 1.70 -16.35 -22.90
CA THR A 139 2.57 -16.32 -21.72
C THR A 139 2.16 -15.22 -20.75
N PHE A 140 1.85 -14.03 -21.25
CA PHE A 140 1.39 -12.91 -20.41
C PHE A 140 0.09 -13.27 -19.64
N LEU A 141 -0.88 -13.87 -20.32
CA LEU A 141 -2.13 -14.29 -19.68
C LEU A 141 -1.89 -15.41 -18.67
N ALA A 142 -1.04 -16.40 -19.02
CA ALA A 142 -0.69 -17.50 -18.13
C ALA A 142 0.03 -17.00 -16.88
N ASP A 143 1.00 -16.08 -17.01
CA ASP A 143 1.73 -15.49 -15.88
C ASP A 143 0.80 -14.69 -14.96
N THR A 144 -0.10 -13.88 -15.53
CA THR A 144 -1.07 -13.10 -14.75
C THR A 144 -1.97 -14.03 -13.91
N PHE A 145 -2.51 -15.07 -14.54
CA PHE A 145 -3.38 -16.03 -13.86
C PHE A 145 -2.63 -16.85 -12.80
N PHE A 146 -1.39 -17.23 -13.11
CA PHE A 146 -0.54 -17.99 -12.20
C PHE A 146 -0.14 -17.17 -10.97
N ILE A 147 0.22 -15.90 -11.14
CA ILE A 147 0.57 -15.00 -10.03
C ILE A 147 -0.64 -14.79 -9.11
N GLU A 148 -1.82 -14.52 -9.67
CA GLU A 148 -3.04 -14.36 -8.88
C GLU A 148 -3.37 -15.63 -8.09
N TYR A 149 -3.30 -16.80 -8.71
CA TYR A 149 -3.50 -18.09 -8.05
C TYR A 149 -2.48 -18.33 -6.94
N LEU A 150 -1.21 -18.04 -7.18
CA LEU A 150 -0.12 -18.26 -6.22
C LEU A 150 -0.26 -17.34 -4.99
N LEU A 151 -0.65 -16.06 -5.20
CA LEU A 151 -0.74 -15.07 -4.13
C LEU A 151 -2.08 -15.08 -3.38
N LYS A 152 -3.09 -15.76 -3.87
CA LYS A 152 -4.41 -15.86 -3.22
C LYS A 152 -4.34 -16.32 -1.75
N PRO A 153 -3.55 -17.33 -1.35
CA PRO A 153 -3.38 -17.71 0.05
C PRO A 153 -2.75 -16.60 0.90
N PHE A 154 -1.78 -15.90 0.37
CA PHE A 154 -1.14 -14.76 1.06
C PHE A 154 -2.13 -13.66 1.40
N TYR A 155 -2.96 -13.24 0.43
CA TYR A 155 -4.02 -12.26 0.70
C TYR A 155 -5.05 -12.78 1.70
N LYS A 156 -5.33 -14.08 1.69
CA LYS A 156 -6.22 -14.69 2.69
C LYS A 156 -5.63 -14.58 4.09
N ILE A 157 -4.34 -14.90 4.27
CA ILE A 157 -3.63 -14.75 5.58
C ILE A 157 -3.69 -13.30 6.06
N ILE A 158 -3.36 -12.32 5.20
CA ILE A 158 -3.40 -10.90 5.54
C ILE A 158 -4.81 -10.47 5.98
N ASN A 159 -5.81 -10.79 5.18
CA ASN A 159 -7.17 -10.33 5.43
C ASN A 159 -7.80 -10.98 6.66
N THR A 160 -7.52 -12.27 6.92
CA THR A 160 -8.13 -13.00 8.03
C THR A 160 -7.38 -12.79 9.35
N LYS A 161 -6.03 -12.69 9.29
CA LYS A 161 -5.19 -12.74 10.50
C LYS A 161 -4.50 -11.44 10.87
N ILE A 162 -4.41 -10.47 9.94
CA ILE A 162 -3.65 -9.24 10.21
C ILE A 162 -4.58 -8.02 10.23
N ARG A 163 -5.45 -7.90 9.23
CA ARG A 163 -6.20 -6.66 8.99
C ARG A 163 -7.32 -6.36 9.98
N HIS A 164 -7.87 -7.36 10.65
CA HIS A 164 -9.06 -7.26 11.52
C HIS A 164 -8.79 -7.69 12.97
N VAL A 165 -7.51 -7.68 13.37
CA VAL A 165 -7.14 -8.06 14.75
C VAL A 165 -6.82 -6.79 15.52
N ASP A 166 -7.83 -6.24 16.18
CA ASP A 166 -7.67 -5.10 17.09
C ASP A 166 -7.22 -5.55 18.48
N GLU A 167 -7.54 -6.80 18.88
CA GLU A 167 -7.15 -7.38 20.16
C GLU A 167 -6.57 -8.79 19.99
N PRO A 168 -5.56 -9.17 20.80
CA PRO A 168 -4.96 -10.52 20.76
C PRO A 168 -5.94 -11.67 20.96
N ASN A 169 -7.03 -11.43 21.70
CA ASN A 169 -8.09 -12.42 21.94
C ASN A 169 -8.98 -12.71 20.73
N GLY A 170 -9.06 -11.78 19.76
CA GLY A 170 -9.83 -11.90 18.52
C GLY A 170 -9.09 -12.59 17.39
N PHE A 171 -7.85 -13.04 17.60
CA PHE A 171 -7.04 -13.67 16.57
C PHE A 171 -7.55 -15.06 16.20
N ASP A 172 -7.74 -15.28 14.89
CA ASP A 172 -8.13 -16.60 14.36
C ASP A 172 -6.91 -17.51 14.19
N TYR A 173 -6.78 -18.49 15.08
CA TYR A 173 -5.70 -19.49 15.06
C TYR A 173 -5.93 -20.63 14.05
N THR A 174 -7.04 -20.63 13.29
CA THR A 174 -7.33 -21.66 12.30
C THR A 174 -6.24 -21.71 11.23
N GLN A 175 -5.62 -22.86 11.05
CA GLN A 175 -4.54 -23.02 10.08
C GLN A 175 -5.07 -22.87 8.65
N ILE A 176 -4.47 -21.99 7.87
CA ILE A 176 -4.79 -21.78 6.45
C ILE A 176 -3.88 -22.70 5.64
N LYS A 177 -4.42 -23.85 5.20
CA LYS A 177 -3.68 -24.76 4.31
C LYS A 177 -3.56 -24.15 2.92
N THR A 178 -2.35 -24.14 2.40
CA THR A 178 -2.02 -23.59 1.08
C THR A 178 -1.33 -24.63 0.20
N HIS A 179 -1.03 -24.28 -1.04
CA HIS A 179 -0.24 -25.12 -1.94
C HIS A 179 1.26 -24.81 -1.90
N SER A 180 1.68 -23.90 -1.01
CA SER A 180 3.07 -23.51 -0.82
C SER A 180 3.49 -23.74 0.63
N THR A 181 4.59 -24.46 0.81
CA THR A 181 5.22 -24.70 2.13
C THR A 181 5.60 -23.40 2.81
N ASP A 182 6.02 -22.37 2.05
CA ASP A 182 6.45 -21.08 2.59
C ASP A 182 5.28 -20.32 3.23
N PHE A 183 4.08 -20.38 2.61
CA PHE A 183 2.89 -19.77 3.18
C PHE A 183 2.32 -20.57 4.36
N ASP A 184 2.46 -21.89 4.37
CA ASP A 184 2.09 -22.73 5.50
C ASP A 184 3.01 -22.45 6.71
N GLU A 185 4.31 -22.22 6.45
CA GLU A 185 5.29 -21.82 7.47
C GLU A 185 4.98 -20.41 7.98
N LEU A 186 4.70 -19.45 7.10
CA LEU A 186 4.29 -18.10 7.48
C LEU A 186 3.05 -18.11 8.38
N ASP A 187 2.02 -18.87 8.03
CA ASP A 187 0.81 -19.02 8.85
C ASP A 187 1.12 -19.62 10.24
N THR A 188 2.00 -20.61 10.29
CA THR A 188 2.43 -21.26 11.53
C THR A 188 3.20 -20.28 12.42
N VAL A 189 4.14 -19.53 11.86
CA VAL A 189 4.94 -18.53 12.59
C VAL A 189 4.06 -17.42 13.13
N LEU A 190 3.11 -16.91 12.32
CA LEU A 190 2.13 -15.92 12.75
C LEU A 190 1.27 -16.42 13.92
N ASN A 191 0.78 -17.65 13.85
CA ASN A 191 0.02 -18.27 14.95
C ASN A 191 0.86 -18.36 16.24
N GLN A 192 2.12 -18.77 16.13
CA GLN A 192 3.04 -18.83 17.28
C GLN A 192 3.34 -17.46 17.88
N MET A 193 3.56 -16.43 17.02
CA MET A 193 3.78 -15.07 17.48
C MET A 193 2.56 -14.53 18.24
N MET A 194 1.38 -14.69 17.66
CA MET A 194 0.15 -14.23 18.28
C MET A 194 -0.18 -14.97 19.57
N PHE A 195 0.12 -16.27 19.64
CA PHE A 195 0.01 -17.03 20.86
C PHE A 195 0.91 -16.46 21.97
N ARG A 196 2.17 -16.14 21.66
CA ARG A 196 3.10 -15.51 22.62
C ARG A 196 2.63 -14.13 23.05
N ILE A 197 2.15 -13.31 22.12
CA ILE A 197 1.60 -11.98 22.42
C ILE A 197 0.40 -12.10 23.35
N ASN A 198 -0.52 -13.02 23.06
CA ASN A 198 -1.69 -13.24 23.91
C ASN A 198 -1.30 -13.77 25.31
N ASP A 199 -0.34 -14.68 25.42
CA ASP A 199 0.18 -15.17 26.71
C ASP A 199 0.80 -14.03 27.54
N LEU A 200 1.62 -13.17 26.90
CA LEU A 200 2.18 -11.99 27.57
C LEU A 200 1.09 -11.02 28.02
N PHE A 201 0.09 -10.77 27.18
CA PHE A 201 -1.03 -9.91 27.49
C PHE A 201 -1.87 -10.43 28.68
N GLN A 202 -2.13 -11.74 28.72
CA GLN A 202 -2.85 -12.37 29.82
C GLN A 202 -2.02 -12.32 31.13
N LYS A 203 -0.71 -12.56 31.06
CA LYS A 203 0.20 -12.45 32.23
C LYS A 203 0.27 -11.01 32.74
N GLU A 204 0.34 -10.02 31.85
CA GLU A 204 0.31 -8.62 32.25
C GLU A 204 -1.00 -8.24 32.93
N LYS A 205 -2.13 -8.67 32.34
CA LYS A 205 -3.46 -8.49 32.94
C LYS A 205 -3.57 -9.09 34.34
N GLN A 206 -3.08 -10.30 34.53
CA GLN A 206 -3.07 -10.98 35.83
C GLN A 206 -2.11 -10.29 36.82
N PHE A 207 -0.92 -9.87 36.36
CA PHE A 207 0.05 -9.14 37.18
C PHE A 207 -0.56 -7.85 37.72
N ILE A 208 -1.21 -7.04 36.87
CA ILE A 208 -1.88 -5.80 37.28
C ILE A 208 -2.96 -6.07 38.35
N GLY A 209 -3.78 -7.10 38.12
CA GLY A 209 -4.78 -7.53 39.10
C GLY A 209 -4.17 -7.92 40.46
N ASN A 210 -3.12 -8.72 40.46
CA ASN A 210 -2.43 -9.19 41.68
C ASN A 210 -1.74 -8.04 42.43
N VAL A 211 -1.01 -7.16 41.69
CA VAL A 211 -0.33 -6.00 42.28
C VAL A 211 -1.34 -5.05 42.94
N SER A 212 -2.54 -4.92 42.40
CA SER A 212 -3.62 -4.13 43.01
C SER A 212 -3.93 -4.60 44.40
N HIS A 213 -4.16 -5.90 44.56
CA HIS A 213 -4.53 -6.50 45.84
C HIS A 213 -3.35 -6.52 46.84
N GLU A 214 -2.14 -6.86 46.35
CA GLU A 214 -0.92 -6.93 47.13
C GLU A 214 -0.46 -5.56 47.69
N LEU A 215 -0.71 -4.45 46.98
CA LEU A 215 -0.37 -3.11 47.43
C LEU A 215 -1.47 -2.46 48.28
N LEU A 216 -2.75 -2.67 47.99
CA LEU A 216 -3.84 -2.04 48.71
C LEU A 216 -4.03 -2.65 50.10
N THR A 217 -3.74 -3.92 50.27
CA THR A 217 -3.87 -4.64 51.56
C THR A 217 -2.98 -4.06 52.68
N PRO A 218 -1.63 -3.95 52.50
CA PRO A 218 -0.74 -3.40 53.51
C PRO A 218 -1.04 -1.93 53.82
N ILE A 219 -1.46 -1.14 52.80
CA ILE A 219 -1.86 0.26 52.99
C ILE A 219 -3.09 0.35 53.85
N SER A 220 -4.07 -0.50 53.62
CA SER A 220 -5.31 -0.53 54.45
C SER A 220 -5.01 -1.00 55.91
N LEU A 221 -4.10 -1.96 56.07
CA LEU A 221 -3.65 -2.40 57.39
C LEU A 221 -2.91 -1.28 58.17
N LEU A 222 -2.03 -0.54 57.47
CA LEU A 222 -1.33 0.60 58.05
C LEU A 222 -2.32 1.71 58.44
N LYS A 223 -3.28 1.98 57.57
CA LYS A 223 -4.35 2.97 57.83
C LYS A 223 -5.14 2.60 59.12
N ASN A 224 -5.61 1.35 59.22
CA ASN A 224 -6.33 0.88 60.40
C ASN A 224 -5.49 0.94 61.67
N ARG A 225 -4.20 0.64 61.60
CA ARG A 225 -3.29 0.76 62.76
C ARG A 225 -3.14 2.20 63.19
N PHE A 226 -2.98 3.16 62.30
CA PHE A 226 -2.92 4.58 62.65
C PHE A 226 -4.24 5.12 63.17
N GLU A 227 -5.37 4.69 62.61
CA GLU A 227 -6.72 5.06 63.12
C GLU A 227 -6.93 4.54 64.54
N ASN A 228 -6.52 3.28 64.82
CA ASN A 228 -6.58 2.73 66.18
C ASN A 228 -5.64 3.44 67.16
N LEU A 229 -4.47 3.91 66.70
CA LEU A 229 -3.56 4.69 67.55
C LEU A 229 -4.17 6.06 67.89
N LEU A 230 -4.90 6.72 66.99
CA LEU A 230 -5.62 7.99 67.27
C LEU A 230 -6.71 7.84 68.32
N GLN A 231 -7.29 6.66 68.52
CA GLN A 231 -8.29 6.40 69.56
C GLN A 231 -7.66 6.17 70.94
N ASN A 232 -6.32 6.13 71.04
CA ASN A 232 -5.64 5.92 72.31
C ASN A 232 -5.44 7.24 73.05
N GLU A 233 -6.09 7.44 74.17
CA GLU A 233 -6.07 8.64 75.02
C GLU A 233 -4.66 9.01 75.57
N SER A 234 -3.66 8.10 75.44
CA SER A 234 -2.32 8.32 75.97
C SER A 234 -1.38 9.05 74.98
N ILE A 235 -1.85 9.45 73.77
CA ILE A 235 -1.04 10.11 72.77
C ILE A 235 -1.12 11.63 72.95
N ASN A 236 0.02 12.31 73.00
CA ASN A 236 0.10 13.77 73.03
C ASN A 236 -0.26 14.42 71.69
N ASP A 237 -0.62 15.72 71.69
CA ASP A 237 -1.05 16.48 70.51
C ASP A 237 -0.03 16.34 69.34
N GLY A 238 1.25 16.42 69.62
CA GLY A 238 2.28 16.24 68.59
C GLY A 238 2.34 14.84 67.95
N GLY A 239 1.90 13.80 68.68
CA GLY A 239 1.71 12.44 68.20
C GLY A 239 0.46 12.34 67.31
N ILE A 240 -0.63 12.98 67.71
CA ILE A 240 -1.87 13.05 66.93
C ILE A 240 -1.63 13.71 65.55
N ASP A 241 -0.92 14.83 65.48
CA ASP A 241 -0.59 15.52 64.24
C ASP A 241 0.26 14.67 63.28
N LYS A 242 1.24 13.93 63.84
CA LYS A 242 2.10 13.01 63.04
C LYS A 242 1.28 11.86 62.47
N ILE A 243 0.40 11.25 63.26
CA ILE A 243 -0.46 10.17 62.81
C ILE A 243 -1.44 10.69 61.72
N ALA A 244 -2.08 11.82 61.96
CA ALA A 244 -2.98 12.46 61.00
C ALA A 244 -2.25 12.78 59.63
N SER A 245 -1.01 13.24 59.72
CA SER A 245 -0.18 13.45 58.52
C SER A 245 0.17 12.13 57.80
N SER A 246 0.46 11.07 58.56
CA SER A 246 0.75 9.74 57.99
C SER A 246 -0.49 9.13 57.32
N LEU A 247 -1.70 9.31 57.90
CA LEU A 247 -2.98 8.88 57.32
C LEU A 247 -3.24 9.61 55.99
N ARG A 248 -3.02 10.91 55.97
CA ARG A 248 -3.13 11.66 54.70
C ARG A 248 -2.19 11.17 53.62
N THR A 249 -0.96 10.86 53.98
CA THR A 249 0.04 10.30 53.06
C THR A 249 -0.40 8.91 52.53
N LEU A 250 -0.95 8.04 53.38
CA LEU A 250 -1.48 6.74 52.99
C LEU A 250 -2.69 6.88 52.03
N ASP A 251 -3.60 7.85 52.29
CA ASP A 251 -4.74 8.10 51.38
C ASP A 251 -4.27 8.62 50.00
N VAL A 252 -3.26 9.49 49.98
CA VAL A 252 -2.61 9.90 48.72
C VAL A 252 -2.00 8.70 48.00
N LEU A 253 -1.25 7.85 48.69
CA LEU A 253 -0.60 6.67 48.07
C LEU A 253 -1.68 5.71 47.52
N LYS A 254 -2.73 5.41 48.30
CA LYS A 254 -3.85 4.59 47.86
C LYS A 254 -4.49 5.13 46.58
N LYS A 255 -4.69 6.45 46.49
CA LYS A 255 -5.30 7.12 45.32
C LYS A 255 -4.35 7.04 44.08
N VAL A 256 -3.02 7.20 44.26
CA VAL A 256 -2.04 7.04 43.20
C VAL A 256 -2.09 5.62 42.63
N ILE A 257 -2.06 4.61 43.51
CA ILE A 257 -2.11 3.21 43.10
C ILE A 257 -3.40 2.92 42.32
N ASN A 258 -4.57 3.32 42.87
CA ASN A 258 -5.85 3.11 42.20
C ASN A 258 -5.91 3.79 40.81
N ASN A 259 -5.37 4.98 40.67
CA ASN A 259 -5.32 5.71 39.40
C ASN A 259 -4.41 5.00 38.38
N LEU A 260 -3.22 4.53 38.80
CA LEU A 260 -2.32 3.76 37.93
C LEU A 260 -2.95 2.46 37.47
N LEU A 261 -3.66 1.77 38.37
CA LEU A 261 -4.37 0.54 38.06
C LEU A 261 -5.56 0.77 37.12
N LEU A 262 -6.26 1.91 37.29
CA LEU A 262 -7.33 2.30 36.38
C LEU A 262 -6.80 2.55 34.98
N ILE A 263 -5.71 3.34 34.85
CA ILE A 263 -5.05 3.59 33.56
C ILE A 263 -4.66 2.27 32.93
N SER A 264 -3.99 1.38 33.66
CA SER A 264 -3.57 0.10 33.13
C SER A 264 -4.74 -0.80 32.71
N LYS A 265 -5.85 -0.84 33.44
CA LYS A 265 -7.07 -1.56 33.04
C LYS A 265 -7.69 -1.00 31.76
N ILE A 266 -7.66 0.32 31.59
CA ILE A 266 -8.17 0.99 30.38
C ILE A 266 -7.29 0.65 29.18
N GLU A 267 -5.97 0.79 29.32
CA GLU A 267 -4.98 0.49 28.26
C GLU A 267 -4.99 -0.98 27.83
N ASN A 268 -5.40 -1.88 28.75
CA ASN A 268 -5.57 -3.31 28.47
C ASN A 268 -7.03 -3.68 28.09
N ASN A 269 -7.83 -2.74 27.64
CA ASN A 269 -9.21 -2.94 27.15
C ASN A 269 -10.09 -3.82 28.09
N GLN A 270 -9.97 -3.63 29.42
CA GLN A 270 -10.69 -4.45 30.40
C GLN A 270 -12.11 -3.95 30.71
N PHE A 271 -12.59 -2.96 29.99
CA PHE A 271 -13.93 -2.37 30.17
C PHE A 271 -14.81 -2.65 28.96
N ALA A 272 -16.09 -2.92 29.21
CA ALA A 272 -17.10 -2.92 28.15
C ALA A 272 -17.47 -1.48 27.76
N ASN A 273 -17.78 -1.24 26.48
CA ASN A 273 -18.11 0.09 25.95
C ASN A 273 -19.42 0.11 25.16
N ASN A 274 -20.45 -0.58 25.66
CA ASN A 274 -21.72 -0.81 24.97
C ASN A 274 -22.96 -0.19 25.68
N GLU A 275 -22.71 0.73 26.61
CA GLU A 275 -23.80 1.43 27.34
C GLU A 275 -24.20 2.71 26.59
N ALA A 276 -25.53 3.00 26.54
CA ALA A 276 -26.03 4.27 26.03
C ALA A 276 -25.96 5.34 27.13
N ILE A 277 -25.23 6.42 26.90
CA ILE A 277 -24.84 7.41 27.91
C ILE A 277 -25.33 8.79 27.49
N SER A 278 -26.15 9.43 28.31
CA SER A 278 -26.48 10.83 28.16
C SER A 278 -25.37 11.70 28.73
N ILE A 279 -24.68 12.44 27.85
CA ILE A 279 -23.61 13.36 28.27
C ILE A 279 -24.14 14.49 29.12
N LYS A 280 -25.35 14.98 28.81
CA LYS A 280 -26.01 16.03 29.59
C LYS A 280 -26.31 15.59 31.02
N GLU A 281 -26.85 14.39 31.22
CA GLU A 281 -27.15 13.86 32.57
C GLU A 281 -25.88 13.75 33.41
N ILE A 282 -24.79 13.21 32.85
CA ILE A 282 -23.50 13.12 33.55
C ILE A 282 -22.95 14.48 33.96
N VAL A 283 -23.06 15.50 33.10
CA VAL A 283 -22.62 16.87 33.45
C VAL A 283 -23.43 17.44 34.62
N VAL A 284 -24.75 17.25 34.63
CA VAL A 284 -25.62 17.72 35.70
C VAL A 284 -25.28 17.03 37.03
N GLU A 285 -25.21 15.68 37.01
CA GLU A 285 -24.85 14.90 38.21
C GLU A 285 -23.48 15.33 38.80
N ILE A 286 -22.47 15.60 37.96
CA ILE A 286 -21.14 16.03 38.43
C ILE A 286 -21.19 17.45 39.01
N LEU A 287 -21.98 18.38 38.44
CA LEU A 287 -22.10 19.73 38.99
C LEU A 287 -22.76 19.73 40.35
N GLU A 288 -23.78 18.86 40.56
CA GLU A 288 -24.41 18.64 41.88
C GLU A 288 -23.39 18.10 42.89
N ASP A 289 -22.54 17.12 42.52
CA ASP A 289 -21.50 16.57 43.38
C ASP A 289 -20.45 17.62 43.81
N PHE A 290 -20.28 18.71 43.06
CA PHE A 290 -19.32 19.78 43.36
C PHE A 290 -19.91 21.06 43.92
N GLU A 291 -21.23 21.11 44.26
CA GLU A 291 -21.92 22.29 44.71
C GLU A 291 -21.22 23.01 45.88
N ASP A 292 -20.86 22.28 46.95
CA ASP A 292 -20.14 22.81 48.11
C ASP A 292 -18.81 23.48 47.75
N ARG A 293 -18.04 22.88 46.85
CA ARG A 293 -16.73 23.41 46.41
C ARG A 293 -16.87 24.66 45.51
N ILE A 294 -17.94 24.69 44.73
CA ILE A 294 -18.29 25.82 43.87
C ILE A 294 -18.66 27.01 44.74
N GLU A 295 -19.48 26.78 45.80
CA GLU A 295 -19.87 27.80 46.78
C GLU A 295 -18.68 28.30 47.60
N GLU A 296 -17.82 27.39 48.12
CA GLU A 296 -16.64 27.76 48.90
C GLU A 296 -15.71 28.69 48.12
N LYS A 297 -15.54 28.46 46.82
CA LYS A 297 -14.76 29.32 45.93
C LYS A 297 -15.52 30.48 45.33
N GLN A 298 -16.85 30.59 45.61
CA GLN A 298 -17.74 31.59 45.03
C GLN A 298 -17.71 31.64 43.51
N LEU A 299 -17.62 30.45 42.87
CA LEU A 299 -17.53 30.34 41.39
C LEU A 299 -18.90 30.57 40.76
N THR A 300 -18.90 31.25 39.61
CA THR A 300 -20.10 31.37 38.78
C THR A 300 -20.12 30.25 37.73
N ILE A 301 -21.15 29.41 37.76
CA ILE A 301 -21.33 28.32 36.76
C ILE A 301 -22.32 28.79 35.69
N SER A 302 -21.88 28.73 34.42
CA SER A 302 -22.76 28.92 33.25
C SER A 302 -22.93 27.57 32.54
N ASN A 303 -24.01 26.87 32.89
CA ASN A 303 -24.34 25.60 32.23
C ASN A 303 -25.17 25.88 30.96
N GLU A 304 -24.48 25.80 29.79
CA GLU A 304 -25.05 25.98 28.45
C GLU A 304 -25.15 24.65 27.70
N VAL A 305 -25.20 23.52 28.41
CA VAL A 305 -25.45 22.18 27.85
C VAL A 305 -26.93 22.05 27.53
N LYS A 306 -27.33 22.54 26.35
CA LYS A 306 -28.76 22.62 25.98
C LYS A 306 -29.21 21.32 25.30
N GLU A 307 -28.40 20.79 24.41
CA GLU A 307 -28.71 19.62 23.61
C GLU A 307 -28.09 18.39 24.24
N ASP A 308 -28.84 17.31 24.33
CA ASP A 308 -28.33 16.03 24.79
C ASP A 308 -27.75 15.22 23.62
N PHE A 309 -26.72 14.46 23.93
CA PHE A 309 -26.09 13.51 22.99
C PHE A 309 -25.94 12.18 23.70
N ILE A 310 -26.50 11.14 23.06
CA ILE A 310 -26.36 9.76 23.53
C ILE A 310 -25.11 9.14 22.88
N PHE A 311 -24.12 8.88 23.72
CA PHE A 311 -22.86 8.25 23.34
C PHE A 311 -22.89 6.78 23.73
N LEU A 312 -22.36 5.89 22.85
CA LEU A 312 -22.15 4.47 23.17
C LEU A 312 -20.76 4.30 23.76
N GLY A 313 -20.68 3.87 25.03
CA GLY A 313 -19.40 3.75 25.71
C GLY A 313 -19.50 3.05 27.05
N ASN A 314 -18.54 3.32 27.93
CA ASN A 314 -18.59 2.92 29.35
C ASN A 314 -18.97 4.11 30.22
N LYS A 315 -20.16 4.07 30.84
CA LYS A 315 -20.71 5.19 31.66
C LYS A 315 -19.73 5.59 32.78
N THR A 316 -19.15 4.63 33.48
CA THR A 316 -18.22 4.90 34.58
C THR A 316 -16.98 5.64 34.12
N LEU A 317 -16.38 5.23 33.01
CA LEU A 317 -15.19 5.88 32.47
C LEU A 317 -15.48 7.29 31.96
N ILE A 318 -16.57 7.49 31.20
CA ILE A 318 -16.98 8.81 30.72
C ILE A 318 -17.27 9.77 31.92
N ARG A 319 -17.94 9.28 32.97
CA ARG A 319 -18.14 10.07 34.20
C ARG A 319 -16.78 10.45 34.83
N ILE A 320 -15.84 9.52 34.96
CA ILE A 320 -14.49 9.80 35.50
C ILE A 320 -13.76 10.87 34.62
N MET A 321 -13.86 10.79 33.32
CA MET A 321 -13.24 11.74 32.39
C MET A 321 -13.81 13.15 32.60
N ILE A 322 -15.12 13.31 32.53
CA ILE A 322 -15.77 14.60 32.67
C ILE A 322 -15.55 15.16 34.11
N ASN A 323 -15.62 14.30 35.13
CA ASN A 323 -15.37 14.68 36.53
C ASN A 323 -13.91 15.21 36.71
N ASN A 324 -12.90 14.61 36.09
CA ASN A 324 -11.55 15.12 36.18
C ASN A 324 -11.40 16.49 35.51
N LEU A 325 -12.05 16.71 34.37
CA LEU A 325 -12.01 17.99 33.66
C LEU A 325 -12.71 19.10 34.47
N ILE A 326 -13.91 18.85 35.00
CA ILE A 326 -14.67 19.82 35.84
C ILE A 326 -13.92 20.08 37.16
N SER A 327 -13.42 19.03 37.81
CA SER A 327 -12.60 19.16 39.02
C SER A 327 -11.37 20.01 38.80
N ASN A 328 -10.69 19.89 37.66
CA ASN A 328 -9.58 20.74 37.30
C ASN A 328 -10.01 22.19 37.07
N ALA A 329 -11.12 22.43 36.38
CA ALA A 329 -11.68 23.76 36.17
C ALA A 329 -12.05 24.46 37.51
N ILE A 330 -12.55 23.72 38.49
CA ILE A 330 -12.83 24.24 39.85
C ILE A 330 -11.52 24.50 40.60
N LYS A 331 -10.61 23.50 40.58
CA LYS A 331 -9.36 23.54 41.37
C LYS A 331 -8.42 24.66 40.96
N TYR A 332 -8.20 24.85 39.64
CA TYR A 332 -7.26 25.83 39.11
C TYR A 332 -7.86 27.18 38.81
N ASN A 333 -9.17 27.37 39.08
CA ASN A 333 -9.84 28.65 38.96
C ASN A 333 -9.40 29.64 40.05
N LEU A 334 -9.62 30.90 39.77
CA LEU A 334 -9.46 31.99 40.74
C LEU A 334 -10.70 32.08 41.64
N GLN A 335 -10.55 32.68 42.82
CA GLN A 335 -11.67 33.01 43.68
C GLN A 335 -12.66 33.96 42.94
N LYS A 336 -13.96 33.69 43.01
CA LYS A 336 -15.00 34.39 42.25
C LYS A 336 -14.87 34.29 40.73
N GLY A 337 -14.16 33.27 40.23
CA GLY A 337 -14.01 33.01 38.81
C GLY A 337 -15.27 32.42 38.17
N LYS A 338 -15.21 32.11 36.89
CA LYS A 338 -16.30 31.54 36.12
C LYS A 338 -15.92 30.21 35.50
N ILE A 339 -16.87 29.27 35.43
CA ILE A 339 -16.80 28.05 34.64
C ILE A 339 -17.96 28.03 33.64
N ILE A 340 -17.67 27.80 32.37
CA ILE A 340 -18.67 27.74 31.31
C ILE A 340 -18.63 26.34 30.72
N LEU A 341 -19.75 25.63 30.76
CA LEU A 341 -19.95 24.35 30.07
C LEU A 341 -20.86 24.61 28.87
N LYS A 342 -20.36 24.30 27.68
CA LYS A 342 -21.08 24.56 26.43
C LYS A 342 -21.02 23.36 25.52
N THR A 343 -22.13 23.10 24.83
CA THR A 343 -22.19 22.06 23.78
C THR A 343 -22.45 22.70 22.43
N SER A 344 -21.94 22.07 21.40
CA SER A 344 -22.19 22.43 20.00
C SER A 344 -22.04 21.19 19.11
N PHE A 345 -22.74 21.20 17.95
CA PHE A 345 -22.59 20.20 16.91
C PHE A 345 -21.79 20.77 15.75
N THR A 346 -20.95 19.95 15.19
CA THR A 346 -20.34 20.14 13.86
C THR A 346 -20.95 19.11 12.90
N SER A 347 -20.50 19.07 11.62
CA SER A 347 -20.95 18.05 10.66
C SER A 347 -20.73 16.62 11.18
N ASP A 348 -19.64 16.39 11.90
CA ASP A 348 -19.13 15.06 12.21
C ASP A 348 -18.99 14.78 13.72
N ASN A 349 -19.08 15.81 14.55
CA ASN A 349 -18.81 15.68 15.99
C ASN A 349 -19.82 16.44 16.86
N TYR A 350 -20.10 15.88 18.04
CA TYR A 350 -20.67 16.59 19.19
C TYR A 350 -19.50 17.06 20.07
N LEU A 351 -19.48 18.34 20.41
CA LEU A 351 -18.44 18.99 21.19
C LEU A 351 -18.95 19.36 22.56
N LEU A 352 -18.26 18.94 23.62
CA LEU A 352 -18.43 19.43 24.98
C LEU A 352 -17.21 20.28 25.35
N SER A 353 -17.39 21.58 25.55
CA SER A 353 -16.36 22.51 25.98
C SER A 353 -16.53 22.89 27.45
N ILE A 354 -15.46 22.77 28.22
CA ILE A 354 -15.36 23.13 29.65
C ILE A 354 -14.31 24.22 29.74
N THR A 355 -14.75 25.46 29.99
CA THR A 355 -13.92 26.67 30.07
C THR A 355 -13.86 27.22 31.48
N ASP A 356 -12.66 27.43 31.99
CA ASP A 356 -12.44 28.14 33.29
C ASP A 356 -11.74 29.50 33.05
N THR A 357 -11.86 30.39 33.99
CA THR A 357 -11.17 31.70 34.04
C THR A 357 -10.00 31.70 35.03
N GLY A 358 -9.35 30.55 35.16
CA GLY A 358 -8.25 30.32 36.09
C GLY A 358 -6.90 30.89 35.63
N LYS A 359 -5.84 30.37 36.24
CA LYS A 359 -4.47 30.85 36.00
C LYS A 359 -3.96 30.63 34.57
N GLY A 360 -4.54 29.67 33.85
CA GLY A 360 -4.05 29.25 32.52
C GLY A 360 -2.69 28.57 32.54
N MET A 361 -2.16 28.26 31.35
CA MET A 361 -0.94 27.48 31.15
C MET A 361 -0.08 28.10 30.04
N THR A 362 1.23 27.88 30.11
CA THR A 362 2.16 28.16 29.00
C THR A 362 2.02 27.13 27.89
N GLU A 363 2.49 27.42 26.67
CA GLU A 363 2.52 26.45 25.56
C GLU A 363 3.33 25.19 25.92
N ALA A 364 4.47 25.36 26.61
CA ALA A 364 5.28 24.23 27.06
C ALA A 364 4.53 23.32 28.06
N GLN A 365 3.73 23.90 28.94
CA GLN A 365 2.88 23.15 29.86
C GLN A 365 1.75 22.44 29.13
N GLN A 366 1.10 23.09 28.15
CA GLN A 366 0.03 22.48 27.35
C GLN A 366 0.51 21.24 26.58
N ALA A 367 1.76 21.24 26.09
CA ALA A 367 2.32 20.11 25.36
C ALA A 367 2.45 18.84 26.21
N THR A 368 2.56 18.94 27.53
CA THR A 368 2.85 17.82 28.44
C THR A 368 1.76 17.56 29.48
N ILE A 369 0.62 18.31 29.45
CA ILE A 369 -0.41 18.19 30.51
C ILE A 369 -1.06 16.81 30.63
N PHE A 370 -1.04 16.01 29.57
CA PHE A 370 -1.61 14.67 29.55
C PHE A 370 -0.60 13.59 29.97
N GLU A 371 0.69 13.94 30.13
CA GLU A 371 1.69 12.99 30.60
C GLU A 371 1.48 12.65 32.09
N ARG A 372 1.83 11.43 32.48
CA ARG A 372 1.68 10.94 33.86
C ARG A 372 2.61 11.72 34.79
N PHE A 373 2.12 12.06 35.97
CA PHE A 373 2.84 12.78 37.02
C PHE A 373 3.20 14.24 36.66
N THR A 374 2.68 14.77 35.57
CA THR A 374 2.90 16.18 35.19
C THR A 374 2.12 17.11 36.08
N ARG A 375 2.79 18.09 36.72
CA ARG A 375 2.21 19.11 37.61
C ARG A 375 2.65 20.50 37.18
N ILE A 376 1.68 21.41 37.04
CA ILE A 376 1.92 22.80 36.62
C ILE A 376 2.38 23.64 37.80
N ALA A 377 1.92 23.36 39.01
CA ALA A 377 2.29 24.07 40.22
C ALA A 377 2.58 23.06 41.35
N ILE A 378 3.75 23.20 41.97
CA ILE A 378 4.23 22.30 43.04
C ILE A 378 3.40 22.51 44.33
N GLU A 379 2.87 23.73 44.55
CA GLU A 379 2.19 24.15 45.75
C GLU A 379 0.72 23.73 45.85
N GLN A 380 0.11 23.19 44.77
CA GLN A 380 -1.30 22.76 44.77
C GLN A 380 -1.41 21.26 44.94
N GLU A 381 -2.37 20.83 45.78
CA GLU A 381 -2.69 19.38 45.97
C GLU A 381 -3.05 18.74 44.63
N GLY A 382 -2.38 17.63 44.29
CA GLY A 382 -2.69 16.83 43.13
C GLY A 382 -1.52 15.92 42.72
N GLN A 383 -1.84 14.76 42.17
CA GLN A 383 -0.90 13.68 41.87
C GLN A 383 -0.36 13.72 40.44
N GLY A 384 -0.87 14.62 39.58
CA GLY A 384 -0.50 14.67 38.14
C GLY A 384 -1.01 13.49 37.33
N LEU A 385 -2.06 12.77 37.80
CA LEU A 385 -2.62 11.61 37.10
C LEU A 385 -4.00 11.86 36.49
N GLY A 386 -4.71 12.92 36.88
CA GLY A 386 -6.08 13.18 36.45
C GLY A 386 -6.22 13.34 34.94
N LEU A 387 -5.34 14.15 34.32
CA LEU A 387 -5.37 14.35 32.88
C LEU A 387 -4.80 13.16 32.09
N ALA A 388 -3.89 12.39 32.66
CA ALA A 388 -3.44 11.11 32.08
C ALA A 388 -4.59 10.08 32.05
N ILE A 389 -5.46 10.05 33.08
CA ILE A 389 -6.69 9.24 33.08
C ILE A 389 -7.64 9.71 31.97
N VAL A 390 -7.81 11.02 31.84
CA VAL A 390 -8.64 11.64 30.78
C VAL A 390 -8.16 11.21 29.40
N ASP A 391 -6.86 11.26 29.13
CA ASP A 391 -6.23 10.84 27.87
C ASP A 391 -6.43 9.34 27.60
N SER A 392 -6.21 8.48 28.61
CA SER A 392 -6.41 7.03 28.49
C SER A 392 -7.88 6.68 28.18
N ILE A 393 -8.84 7.35 28.85
CA ILE A 393 -10.28 7.16 28.58
C ILE A 393 -10.66 7.65 27.19
N ALA A 394 -10.11 8.79 26.76
CA ALA A 394 -10.36 9.35 25.44
C ALA A 394 -9.86 8.41 24.33
N LYS A 395 -8.65 7.88 24.46
CA LYS A 395 -8.08 6.89 23.53
C LYS A 395 -8.92 5.61 23.48
N PHE A 396 -9.36 5.10 24.63
CA PHE A 396 -10.21 3.91 24.74
C PHE A 396 -11.55 4.06 24.00
N HIS A 397 -12.14 5.26 24.03
CA HIS A 397 -13.43 5.55 23.38
C HIS A 397 -13.29 6.22 22.00
N HIS A 398 -12.07 6.35 21.46
CA HIS A 398 -11.78 7.09 20.21
C HIS A 398 -12.30 8.54 20.23
N ILE A 399 -12.22 9.19 21.41
CA ILE A 399 -12.59 10.59 21.64
C ILE A 399 -11.33 11.45 21.49
N GLU A 400 -11.43 12.58 20.81
CA GLU A 400 -10.38 13.58 20.76
C GLU A 400 -10.57 14.64 21.84
N ILE A 401 -9.48 15.03 22.53
CA ILE A 401 -9.51 16.09 23.54
C ILE A 401 -8.50 17.16 23.17
N ILE A 402 -9.00 18.40 23.06
CA ILE A 402 -8.18 19.57 22.75
C ILE A 402 -8.13 20.48 23.98
N ALA A 403 -6.93 20.87 24.38
CA ALA A 403 -6.71 21.85 25.44
C ALA A 403 -6.23 23.17 24.85
N ASN A 404 -6.93 24.25 25.10
CA ASN A 404 -6.53 25.61 24.73
C ASN A 404 -6.42 26.44 26.01
N SER A 405 -5.23 27.00 26.26
CA SER A 405 -5.00 27.77 27.50
C SER A 405 -4.07 28.95 27.24
N LYS A 406 -4.27 30.00 28.03
CA LYS A 406 -3.42 31.20 28.05
C LYS A 406 -3.27 31.71 29.48
N ILE A 407 -2.04 31.99 29.89
CA ILE A 407 -1.72 32.51 31.20
C ILE A 407 -2.59 33.77 31.51
N GLY A 408 -3.25 33.77 32.65
CA GLY A 408 -4.12 34.87 33.13
C GLY A 408 -5.52 34.93 32.46
N TYR A 409 -5.80 34.06 31.51
CA TYR A 409 -7.11 34.00 30.83
C TYR A 409 -7.92 32.73 31.13
N GLY A 410 -7.24 31.67 31.61
CA GLY A 410 -7.85 30.38 31.89
C GLY A 410 -7.58 29.30 30.88
N THR A 411 -8.38 28.21 30.98
CA THR A 411 -8.23 27.01 30.11
C THR A 411 -9.58 26.58 29.56
N THR A 412 -9.59 26.11 28.32
CA THR A 412 -10.72 25.44 27.70
C THR A 412 -10.30 24.03 27.29
N PHE A 413 -10.96 23.03 27.84
CA PHE A 413 -10.93 21.67 27.36
C PHE A 413 -12.14 21.39 26.47
N THR A 414 -11.89 20.93 25.24
CA THR A 414 -12.93 20.54 24.30
C THR A 414 -12.84 19.02 24.04
N VAL A 415 -13.91 18.32 24.41
CA VAL A 415 -14.09 16.88 24.19
C VAL A 415 -14.93 16.70 22.94
N GLN A 416 -14.39 15.94 21.95
CA GLN A 416 -15.01 15.72 20.64
C GLN A 416 -15.49 14.27 20.54
N PHE A 417 -16.79 14.06 20.56
CA PHE A 417 -17.44 12.77 20.35
C PHE A 417 -17.82 12.64 18.88
N GLN A 418 -17.37 11.58 18.19
CA GLN A 418 -17.76 11.33 16.81
C GLN A 418 -19.26 10.99 16.71
N LEU A 419 -19.92 11.62 15.74
CA LEU A 419 -21.29 11.27 15.37
C LEU A 419 -21.26 10.03 14.47
N ASP A 420 -21.84 8.92 14.93
CA ASP A 420 -22.00 7.71 14.11
C ASP A 420 -22.91 8.03 12.91
N ILE A 421 -22.32 8.31 11.75
CA ILE A 421 -23.02 8.65 10.50
C ILE A 421 -23.86 7.45 9.98
N THR A 422 -23.64 6.25 10.50
CA THR A 422 -24.31 5.02 10.06
C THR A 422 -25.75 4.86 10.53
N LYS A 423 -26.32 5.79 11.34
CA LYS A 423 -27.71 5.75 11.81
C LYS A 423 -28.61 6.85 11.23
N LYS A 424 -28.28 7.44 10.08
CA LYS A 424 -29.20 8.22 9.27
C LYS A 424 -29.57 7.43 8.02
N SER A 425 -30.49 6.47 8.15
CA SER A 425 -31.31 5.99 7.04
C SER A 425 -32.63 5.43 7.60
#